data_09cc0852501c401e2ae5bc726a07fbf9
#
_entry.id   09cc0852501c401e2ae5bc726a07fbf9
#
_cell.length_a   1.000
_cell.length_b   1.000
_cell.length_c   1.000
_cell.angle_alpha   90.00
_cell.angle_beta   90.00
_cell.angle_gamma   90.00
#
_symmetry.space_group_name_H-M   'P 1'
#
loop_
_entity.id
_entity.type
_entity.pdbx_description
1 polymer ?
#
loop_
_entity_poly.entity_id
_entity_poly.type
_entity_poly.pdbx_seq_one_letter_code
_entity_poly.pdbx_strand_id
1 'polypeptide(L)'
;VAPLEKTPLVTPFAAAETPDRDAGSNAGSNAVCVVVNRSAGALIGGGDAIGEIRAAFHARGMHADFIALDAGNLPERIKLARDSGAGTIVVAGGDGTIACAAQVLADSDVSLGILPSGTMNLLARDLSFPIGDLDAAVHVIATGRPRYIDVGEVNGHVFLCASMLGLPTRLAVHREAARGGSEFALWGRFLRAAVRALSVARPMRLHLVAGSESRIARTVSLSISVNMLGAGSDRQFGRGCLDGGQLGVYTFRRLRFIDTLRIAVAAMFGRVHDDPAIEESSVPDLTVVSHRPALRVMNDGEMLLLSTPLRYRVRPRALKVIAAT
;
A
#
# COMPACT_ATOMS: atom_id res chain seq x y z
N VAL A 1 12.79 37.12 -18.41
CA VAL A 1 11.73 36.19 -18.01
C VAL A 1 11.06 35.72 -19.28
N ALA A 2 11.48 34.54 -19.80
CA ALA A 2 10.89 33.95 -20.99
C ALA A 2 9.51 33.40 -20.66
N PRO A 3 8.51 33.53 -21.55
CA PRO A 3 7.18 32.95 -21.33
C PRO A 3 7.28 31.42 -21.36
N LEU A 4 6.61 30.78 -20.38
CA LEU A 4 6.46 29.33 -20.33
C LEU A 4 5.73 28.86 -21.59
N GLU A 5 6.42 28.10 -22.44
CA GLU A 5 5.81 27.37 -23.55
C GLU A 5 4.58 26.60 -23.04
N LYS A 6 3.49 26.69 -23.76
CA LYS A 6 2.24 26.03 -23.49
C LYS A 6 2.49 24.52 -23.53
N THR A 7 2.63 23.91 -22.36
CA THR A 7 2.65 22.46 -22.21
C THR A 7 1.35 21.91 -22.84
N PRO A 8 1.40 20.85 -23.67
CA PRO A 8 0.20 20.29 -24.29
C PRO A 8 -0.81 19.91 -23.22
N LEU A 9 -2.06 20.26 -23.47
CA LEU A 9 -3.22 19.90 -22.65
C LEU A 9 -3.17 18.40 -22.35
N VAL A 10 -2.99 18.06 -21.07
CA VAL A 10 -3.07 16.69 -20.60
C VAL A 10 -4.52 16.25 -20.81
N THR A 11 -4.76 15.35 -21.77
CA THR A 11 -6.08 14.74 -21.97
C THR A 11 -6.50 14.06 -20.67
N PRO A 12 -7.66 14.37 -20.10
CA PRO A 12 -8.18 13.63 -18.94
C PRO A 12 -8.36 12.16 -19.32
N PHE A 13 -8.05 11.26 -18.39
CA PHE A 13 -8.36 9.84 -18.56
C PHE A 13 -9.89 9.72 -18.78
N ALA A 14 -10.28 8.96 -19.81
CA ALA A 14 -11.66 8.53 -19.93
C ALA A 14 -12.04 7.78 -18.65
N ALA A 15 -13.17 8.16 -18.04
CA ALA A 15 -13.70 7.45 -16.88
C ALA A 15 -13.87 5.97 -17.27
N ALA A 16 -13.11 5.08 -16.63
CA ALA A 16 -13.30 3.65 -16.82
C ALA A 16 -14.67 3.31 -16.23
N GLU A 17 -15.56 2.77 -17.05
CA GLU A 17 -16.80 2.19 -16.58
C GLU A 17 -16.48 1.14 -15.53
N THR A 18 -17.07 1.26 -14.35
CA THR A 18 -16.94 0.27 -13.28
C THR A 18 -17.67 -0.98 -13.74
N PRO A 19 -17.00 -2.12 -13.97
CA PRO A 19 -17.72 -3.34 -14.31
C PRO A 19 -18.59 -3.74 -13.12
N ASP A 20 -19.86 -4.02 -13.40
CA ASP A 20 -20.80 -4.55 -12.42
C ASP A 20 -20.41 -6.00 -12.09
N ARG A 21 -19.56 -6.18 -11.05
CA ARG A 21 -19.01 -7.47 -10.65
C ARG A 21 -19.82 -8.20 -9.58
N ASP A 22 -20.96 -7.62 -9.17
CA ASP A 22 -21.85 -8.25 -8.18
C ASP A 22 -22.79 -9.30 -8.78
N ALA A 23 -22.91 -9.37 -10.10
CA ALA A 23 -23.75 -10.35 -10.80
C ALA A 23 -22.98 -11.61 -11.13
N GLY A 24 -22.94 -12.55 -10.19
CA GLY A 24 -22.87 -13.99 -10.46
C GLY A 24 -21.66 -14.55 -11.18
N SER A 25 -20.58 -14.86 -10.46
CA SER A 25 -19.75 -16.01 -10.78
C SER A 25 -19.30 -16.71 -9.49
N ASN A 26 -20.11 -17.64 -9.04
CA ASN A 26 -19.80 -18.53 -7.92
C ASN A 26 -19.23 -19.85 -8.44
N ALA A 27 -18.23 -19.79 -9.31
CA ALA A 27 -17.52 -20.94 -9.86
C ALA A 27 -16.00 -20.75 -9.78
N GLY A 28 -15.51 -20.17 -8.68
CA GLY A 28 -14.10 -20.25 -8.34
C GLY A 28 -13.81 -21.63 -7.79
N SER A 29 -12.81 -22.33 -8.31
CA SER A 29 -12.27 -23.55 -7.74
C SER A 29 -11.99 -23.32 -6.24
N ASN A 30 -12.43 -24.24 -5.37
CA ASN A 30 -12.10 -24.22 -3.93
C ASN A 30 -10.59 -24.48 -3.68
N ALA A 31 -9.79 -24.58 -4.72
CA ALA A 31 -8.36 -24.82 -4.62
C ALA A 31 -7.65 -23.60 -4.05
N VAL A 32 -6.81 -23.85 -3.06
CA VAL A 32 -5.95 -22.84 -2.41
C VAL A 32 -4.52 -23.07 -2.83
N CYS A 33 -3.85 -22.01 -3.29
CA CYS A 33 -2.43 -22.05 -3.63
C CYS A 33 -1.66 -21.06 -2.75
N VAL A 34 -0.59 -21.54 -2.10
CA VAL A 34 0.21 -20.74 -1.14
C VAL A 34 1.55 -20.36 -1.75
N VAL A 35 1.87 -19.07 -1.68
CA VAL A 35 3.17 -18.51 -2.07
C VAL A 35 3.84 -17.91 -0.85
N VAL A 36 4.94 -18.52 -0.41
CA VAL A 36 5.70 -18.05 0.77
C VAL A 36 6.87 -17.16 0.34
N ASN A 37 7.00 -15.98 0.90
CA ASN A 37 8.15 -15.12 0.69
C ASN A 37 9.22 -15.36 1.76
N ARG A 38 10.35 -15.96 1.40
CA ARG A 38 11.47 -16.23 2.33
C ARG A 38 12.06 -14.98 3.00
N SER A 39 11.99 -13.84 2.33
CA SER A 39 12.51 -12.57 2.85
C SER A 39 11.59 -11.92 3.88
N ALA A 40 10.37 -12.43 4.04
CA ALA A 40 9.40 -11.89 4.97
C ALA A 40 9.66 -12.44 6.37
N GLY A 41 10.47 -11.75 7.12
CA GLY A 41 10.83 -11.86 8.55
C GLY A 41 10.05 -12.88 9.41
N ALA A 42 9.86 -12.67 10.55
CA ALA A 42 9.33 -13.23 11.79
C ALA A 42 8.37 -14.46 11.83
N LEU A 43 7.62 -14.83 10.80
CA LEU A 43 6.89 -16.12 10.77
C LEU A 43 7.85 -17.31 10.55
N ILE A 44 9.08 -17.03 10.15
CA ILE A 44 10.07 -18.02 9.79
C ILE A 44 11.20 -17.92 10.81
N GLY A 45 10.89 -18.17 12.06
CA GLY A 45 11.86 -18.28 13.16
C GLY A 45 12.71 -19.56 13.05
N GLY A 46 13.45 -19.71 11.93
CA GLY A 46 14.44 -20.79 11.79
C GLY A 46 13.89 -22.21 11.68
N GLY A 47 12.57 -22.42 11.58
CA GLY A 47 11.90 -23.70 11.42
C GLY A 47 11.39 -23.98 10.01
N ASP A 48 10.69 -25.07 9.82
CA ASP A 48 9.98 -25.42 8.56
C ASP A 48 8.67 -24.63 8.44
N ALA A 49 8.77 -23.36 8.08
CA ALA A 49 7.59 -22.48 7.93
C ALA A 49 6.57 -23.03 6.91
N ILE A 50 7.01 -23.72 5.87
CA ILE A 50 6.10 -24.34 4.90
C ILE A 50 5.36 -25.49 5.54
N GLY A 51 6.04 -26.30 6.34
CA GLY A 51 5.43 -27.40 7.10
C GLY A 51 4.42 -26.88 8.13
N GLU A 52 4.75 -25.81 8.86
CA GLU A 52 3.83 -25.17 9.82
C GLU A 52 2.57 -24.63 9.13
N ILE A 53 2.73 -23.89 8.02
CA ILE A 53 1.58 -23.39 7.24
C ILE A 53 0.74 -24.55 6.71
N ARG A 54 1.37 -25.58 6.17
CA ARG A 54 0.69 -26.78 5.66
C ARG A 54 -0.11 -27.48 6.76
N ALA A 55 0.49 -27.65 7.94
CA ALA A 55 -0.16 -28.27 9.09
C ALA A 55 -1.38 -27.45 9.56
N ALA A 56 -1.27 -26.10 9.58
CA ALA A 56 -2.36 -25.22 9.95
C ALA A 56 -3.56 -25.28 8.97
N PHE A 57 -3.31 -25.39 7.66
CA PHE A 57 -4.37 -25.63 6.67
C PHE A 57 -5.00 -27.02 6.83
N HIS A 58 -4.17 -28.04 6.98
CA HIS A 58 -4.65 -29.43 7.16
C HIS A 58 -5.50 -29.61 8.42
N ALA A 59 -5.11 -28.96 9.53
CA ALA A 59 -5.89 -28.98 10.77
C ALA A 59 -7.31 -28.42 10.62
N ARG A 60 -7.57 -27.65 9.55
CA ARG A 60 -8.89 -27.10 9.19
C ARG A 60 -9.57 -27.83 8.04
N GLY A 61 -9.05 -29.00 7.67
CA GLY A 61 -9.58 -29.79 6.57
C GLY A 61 -9.38 -29.14 5.18
N MET A 62 -8.48 -28.17 5.06
CA MET A 62 -8.16 -27.51 3.79
C MET A 62 -6.93 -28.11 3.15
N HIS A 63 -7.05 -28.43 1.85
CA HIS A 63 -5.90 -28.77 1.04
C HIS A 63 -5.33 -27.49 0.41
N ALA A 64 -4.02 -27.28 0.56
CA ALA A 64 -3.32 -26.14 -0.03
C ALA A 64 -2.10 -26.62 -0.82
N ASP A 65 -2.01 -26.20 -2.07
CA ASP A 65 -0.85 -26.40 -2.93
C ASP A 65 0.19 -25.30 -2.66
N PHE A 66 1.46 -25.63 -2.77
CA PHE A 66 2.55 -24.70 -2.50
C PHE A 66 3.40 -24.49 -3.75
N ILE A 67 3.58 -23.25 -4.16
CA ILE A 67 4.54 -22.92 -5.21
C ILE A 67 5.95 -23.05 -4.67
N ALA A 68 6.77 -23.83 -5.38
CA ALA A 68 8.15 -24.06 -4.99
C ALA A 68 8.94 -22.75 -4.83
N LEU A 69 9.83 -22.72 -3.84
CA LEU A 69 10.57 -21.48 -3.48
C LEU A 69 11.64 -21.11 -4.53
N ASP A 70 12.05 -22.02 -5.35
CA ASP A 70 13.00 -21.87 -6.46
C ASP A 70 12.32 -21.68 -7.83
N ALA A 71 10.98 -21.66 -7.88
CA ALA A 71 10.22 -21.47 -9.12
C ALA A 71 10.23 -20.02 -9.64
N GLY A 72 11.32 -19.30 -9.45
CA GLY A 72 11.50 -17.94 -9.92
C GLY A 72 11.35 -16.85 -8.82
N ASN A 73 11.32 -15.60 -9.26
CA ASN A 73 11.10 -14.48 -8.35
C ASN A 73 9.65 -14.42 -7.85
N LEU A 74 9.37 -13.57 -6.86
CA LEU A 74 8.05 -13.50 -6.24
C LEU A 74 6.90 -13.21 -7.24
N PRO A 75 7.00 -12.23 -8.15
CA PRO A 75 5.97 -12.01 -9.18
C PRO A 75 5.72 -13.22 -10.08
N GLU A 76 6.76 -13.92 -10.49
CA GLU A 76 6.66 -15.15 -11.33
C GLU A 76 5.93 -16.25 -10.58
N ARG A 77 6.26 -16.45 -9.32
CA ARG A 77 5.62 -17.47 -8.46
C ARG A 77 4.15 -17.17 -8.22
N ILE A 78 3.77 -15.89 -8.04
CA ILE A 78 2.36 -15.51 -7.93
C ILE A 78 1.62 -15.71 -9.26
N LYS A 79 2.26 -15.43 -10.39
CA LYS A 79 1.69 -15.75 -11.72
C LYS A 79 1.48 -17.24 -11.89
N LEU A 80 2.44 -18.08 -11.54
CA LEU A 80 2.29 -19.54 -11.55
C LEU A 80 1.11 -20.01 -10.70
N ALA A 81 0.96 -19.45 -9.48
CA ALA A 81 -0.18 -19.75 -8.63
C ALA A 81 -1.52 -19.33 -9.27
N ARG A 82 -1.58 -18.14 -9.90
CA ARG A 82 -2.77 -17.69 -10.62
C ARG A 82 -3.10 -18.61 -11.82
N ASP A 83 -2.09 -18.97 -12.58
CA ASP A 83 -2.23 -19.75 -13.81
C ASP A 83 -2.51 -21.24 -13.51
N SER A 84 -2.33 -21.70 -12.25
CA SER A 84 -2.74 -23.04 -11.81
C SER A 84 -4.27 -23.22 -11.70
N GLY A 85 -5.04 -22.14 -11.80
CA GLY A 85 -6.51 -22.19 -11.70
C GLY A 85 -7.02 -22.20 -10.25
N ALA A 86 -6.17 -21.86 -9.26
CA ALA A 86 -6.60 -21.73 -7.87
C ALA A 86 -7.58 -20.56 -7.71
N GLY A 87 -8.68 -20.79 -7.01
CA GLY A 87 -9.66 -19.74 -6.69
C GLY A 87 -9.20 -18.79 -5.59
N THR A 88 -8.25 -19.26 -4.77
CA THR A 88 -7.64 -18.44 -3.71
C THR A 88 -6.12 -18.59 -3.73
N ILE A 89 -5.42 -17.47 -3.79
CA ILE A 89 -3.97 -17.42 -3.63
C ILE A 89 -3.64 -16.78 -2.30
N VAL A 90 -2.94 -17.53 -1.47
CA VAL A 90 -2.51 -17.08 -0.15
C VAL A 90 -1.04 -16.68 -0.22
N VAL A 91 -0.74 -15.46 0.20
CA VAL A 91 0.65 -14.99 0.28
C VAL A 91 1.10 -14.89 1.75
N ALA A 92 2.22 -15.53 2.08
CA ALA A 92 2.87 -15.39 3.36
C ALA A 92 3.99 -14.36 3.25
N GLY A 93 3.80 -13.18 3.86
CA GLY A 93 4.76 -12.09 3.73
C GLY A 93 4.32 -10.78 4.39
N GLY A 94 5.13 -9.75 4.22
CA GLY A 94 4.83 -8.38 4.63
C GLY A 94 4.16 -7.57 3.51
N ASP A 95 4.01 -6.24 3.76
CA ASP A 95 3.30 -5.33 2.86
C ASP A 95 3.82 -5.37 1.41
N GLY A 96 5.13 -5.44 1.20
CA GLY A 96 5.71 -5.56 -0.16
C GLY A 96 5.32 -6.86 -0.87
N THR A 97 5.19 -7.98 -0.14
CA THR A 97 4.71 -9.25 -0.70
C THR A 97 3.24 -9.14 -1.11
N ILE A 98 2.43 -8.50 -0.28
CA ILE A 98 1.01 -8.27 -0.52
C ILE A 98 0.81 -7.32 -1.70
N ALA A 99 1.60 -6.23 -1.79
CA ALA A 99 1.57 -5.30 -2.92
C ALA A 99 1.98 -5.98 -4.24
N CYS A 100 2.99 -6.85 -4.20
CA CYS A 100 3.38 -7.66 -5.34
C CYS A 100 2.24 -8.61 -5.80
N ALA A 101 1.54 -9.23 -4.86
CA ALA A 101 0.38 -10.06 -5.17
C ALA A 101 -0.75 -9.23 -5.79
N ALA A 102 -1.04 -8.06 -5.23
CA ALA A 102 -2.04 -7.15 -5.78
C ALA A 102 -1.71 -6.70 -7.21
N GLN A 103 -0.43 -6.42 -7.53
CA GLN A 103 0.00 -6.07 -8.89
C GLN A 103 -0.31 -7.18 -9.90
N VAL A 104 -0.25 -8.45 -9.48
CA VAL A 104 -0.50 -9.61 -10.37
C VAL A 104 -1.98 -9.98 -10.41
N LEU A 105 -2.70 -9.83 -9.29
CA LEU A 105 -4.07 -10.31 -9.12
C LEU A 105 -5.14 -9.24 -9.35
N ALA A 106 -4.77 -7.96 -9.45
CA ALA A 106 -5.71 -6.91 -9.76
C ALA A 106 -6.48 -7.20 -11.06
N ASP A 107 -7.80 -6.96 -11.03
CA ASP A 107 -8.77 -7.27 -12.09
C ASP A 107 -8.95 -8.76 -12.40
N SER A 108 -8.47 -9.66 -11.55
CA SER A 108 -8.80 -11.08 -11.62
C SER A 108 -9.89 -11.47 -10.63
N ASP A 109 -10.55 -12.60 -10.87
CA ASP A 109 -11.55 -13.16 -9.95
C ASP A 109 -10.92 -14.02 -8.83
N VAL A 110 -9.60 -14.11 -8.80
CA VAL A 110 -8.85 -14.87 -7.78
C VAL A 110 -8.84 -14.11 -6.47
N SER A 111 -9.18 -14.76 -5.38
CA SER A 111 -9.17 -14.18 -4.04
C SER A 111 -7.75 -14.18 -3.47
N LEU A 112 -7.33 -13.05 -2.91
CA LEU A 112 -6.08 -12.93 -2.17
C LEU A 112 -6.31 -13.22 -0.69
N GLY A 113 -5.68 -14.27 -0.17
CA GLY A 113 -5.54 -14.56 1.26
C GLY A 113 -4.19 -14.03 1.77
N ILE A 114 -4.13 -13.63 3.03
CA ILE A 114 -2.95 -13.01 3.63
C ILE A 114 -2.51 -13.78 4.87
N LEU A 115 -1.24 -14.18 4.93
CA LEU A 115 -0.56 -14.63 6.14
C LEU A 115 0.45 -13.54 6.53
N PRO A 116 0.08 -12.61 7.43
CA PRO A 116 0.85 -11.40 7.68
C PRO A 116 2.10 -11.69 8.51
N SER A 117 3.29 -11.46 7.95
CA SER A 117 4.59 -11.70 8.58
C SER A 117 5.51 -10.48 8.55
N GLY A 118 5.02 -9.35 8.10
CA GLY A 118 5.75 -8.09 8.06
C GLY A 118 5.70 -7.31 9.37
N THR A 119 6.36 -6.16 9.37
CA THR A 119 6.38 -5.27 10.55
C THR A 119 5.13 -4.40 10.65
N MET A 120 4.65 -3.85 9.53
CA MET A 120 3.51 -2.92 9.52
C MET A 120 2.19 -3.64 9.26
N ASN A 121 2.15 -4.52 8.25
CA ASN A 121 0.98 -5.32 7.85
C ASN A 121 -0.28 -4.45 7.67
N LEU A 122 -0.15 -3.35 6.94
CA LEU A 122 -1.18 -2.30 6.86
C LEU A 122 -2.51 -2.84 6.31
N LEU A 123 -2.47 -3.49 5.14
CA LEU A 123 -3.69 -4.06 4.55
C LEU A 123 -4.27 -5.18 5.41
N ALA A 124 -3.43 -6.05 5.99
CA ALA A 124 -3.91 -7.12 6.87
C ALA A 124 -4.65 -6.56 8.09
N ARG A 125 -4.16 -5.45 8.65
CA ARG A 125 -4.84 -4.74 9.73
C ARG A 125 -6.18 -4.14 9.29
N ASP A 126 -6.25 -3.51 8.11
CA ASP A 126 -7.49 -2.97 7.57
C ASP A 126 -8.55 -4.05 7.35
N LEU A 127 -8.11 -5.25 6.96
CA LEU A 127 -8.96 -6.43 6.78
C LEU A 127 -9.20 -7.22 8.08
N SER A 128 -8.72 -6.71 9.22
CA SER A 128 -8.86 -7.34 10.56
C SER A 128 -8.21 -8.73 10.67
N PHE A 129 -7.16 -8.99 9.89
CA PHE A 129 -6.37 -10.21 10.06
C PHE A 129 -5.63 -10.23 11.39
N PRO A 130 -5.57 -11.36 12.09
CA PRO A 130 -4.73 -11.54 13.26
C PRO A 130 -3.26 -11.46 12.87
N ILE A 131 -2.49 -10.68 13.65
CA ILE A 131 -1.06 -10.48 13.42
C ILE A 131 -0.27 -11.31 14.43
N GLY A 132 0.69 -12.11 13.95
CA GLY A 132 1.54 -12.95 14.79
C GLY A 132 0.90 -14.26 15.27
N ASP A 133 -0.28 -14.59 14.76
CA ASP A 133 -0.97 -15.85 15.02
C ASP A 133 -1.33 -16.53 13.70
N LEU A 134 -0.53 -17.54 13.33
CA LEU A 134 -0.68 -18.27 12.06
C LEU A 134 -2.02 -19.02 12.02
N ASP A 135 -2.38 -19.68 13.12
CA ASP A 135 -3.59 -20.48 13.19
C ASP A 135 -4.84 -19.63 13.06
N ALA A 136 -4.88 -18.49 13.73
CA ALA A 136 -5.97 -17.54 13.60
C ALA A 136 -6.02 -16.93 12.19
N ALA A 137 -4.88 -16.63 11.56
CA ALA A 137 -4.85 -16.12 10.18
C ALA A 137 -5.36 -17.17 9.17
N VAL A 138 -4.97 -18.42 9.30
CA VAL A 138 -5.51 -19.52 8.48
C VAL A 138 -7.00 -19.73 8.74
N HIS A 139 -7.47 -19.54 9.98
CA HIS A 139 -8.90 -19.57 10.28
C HIS A 139 -9.67 -18.50 9.50
N VAL A 140 -9.16 -17.27 9.46
CA VAL A 140 -9.77 -16.20 8.65
C VAL A 140 -9.80 -16.57 7.16
N ILE A 141 -8.75 -17.19 6.63
CA ILE A 141 -8.74 -17.63 5.22
C ILE A 141 -9.80 -18.72 4.98
N ALA A 142 -9.99 -19.63 5.95
CA ALA A 142 -10.94 -20.74 5.84
C ALA A 142 -12.41 -20.31 5.96
N THR A 143 -12.71 -19.33 6.80
CA THR A 143 -14.08 -18.93 7.18
C THR A 143 -14.48 -17.54 6.70
N GLY A 144 -13.50 -16.73 6.32
CA GLY A 144 -13.72 -15.37 5.84
C GLY A 144 -14.46 -15.31 4.52
N ARG A 145 -14.95 -14.12 4.20
CA ARG A 145 -15.70 -13.90 2.96
C ARG A 145 -14.88 -13.11 1.94
N PRO A 146 -14.97 -13.47 0.67
CA PRO A 146 -14.40 -12.65 -0.39
C PRO A 146 -15.05 -11.26 -0.41
N ARG A 147 -14.19 -10.24 -0.48
CA ARG A 147 -14.59 -8.83 -0.61
C ARG A 147 -13.74 -8.16 -1.69
N TYR A 148 -14.36 -7.31 -2.51
CA TYR A 148 -13.63 -6.48 -3.44
C TYR A 148 -13.21 -5.19 -2.78
N ILE A 149 -11.93 -4.81 -2.99
CA ILE A 149 -11.35 -3.55 -2.51
C ILE A 149 -10.77 -2.76 -3.67
N ASP A 150 -10.65 -1.46 -3.45
CA ASP A 150 -9.99 -0.57 -4.39
C ASP A 150 -8.48 -0.74 -4.34
N VAL A 151 -7.83 -0.48 -5.46
CA VAL A 151 -6.37 -0.31 -5.52
C VAL A 151 -6.02 1.04 -6.13
N GLY A 152 -4.94 1.63 -5.67
CA GLY A 152 -4.35 2.79 -6.32
C GLY A 152 -3.36 2.37 -7.39
N GLU A 153 -3.20 3.19 -8.41
CA GLU A 153 -2.20 2.99 -9.45
C GLU A 153 -1.48 4.30 -9.74
N VAL A 154 -0.17 4.23 -9.92
CA VAL A 154 0.65 5.34 -10.43
C VAL A 154 1.54 4.85 -11.56
N ASN A 155 1.37 5.39 -12.77
CA ASN A 155 2.15 5.03 -13.96
C ASN A 155 2.26 3.49 -14.16
N GLY A 156 1.18 2.72 -13.92
CA GLY A 156 1.13 1.27 -14.07
C GLY A 156 1.59 0.47 -12.84
N HIS A 157 2.04 1.13 -11.78
CA HIS A 157 2.41 0.50 -10.52
C HIS A 157 1.27 0.57 -9.51
N VAL A 158 0.79 -0.59 -9.07
CA VAL A 158 -0.27 -0.70 -8.06
C VAL A 158 0.27 -0.37 -6.66
N PHE A 159 -0.56 0.25 -5.85
CA PHE A 159 -0.36 0.38 -4.41
C PHE A 159 -1.70 0.17 -3.68
N LEU A 160 -1.62 -0.34 -2.46
CA LEU A 160 -2.79 -0.76 -1.69
C LEU A 160 -3.14 0.22 -0.57
N CYS A 161 -2.14 0.85 0.01
CA CYS A 161 -2.33 1.73 1.15
C CYS A 161 -2.00 3.17 0.79
N ALA A 162 -0.75 3.46 0.47
CA ALA A 162 -0.33 4.82 0.18
C ALA A 162 0.88 4.91 -0.75
N SER A 163 0.87 5.95 -1.57
CA SER A 163 1.99 6.41 -2.39
C SER A 163 2.47 7.77 -1.90
N MET A 164 3.76 7.92 -1.64
CA MET A 164 4.31 9.11 -0.99
C MET A 164 5.47 9.71 -1.76
N LEU A 165 5.58 11.05 -1.75
CA LEU A 165 6.68 11.79 -2.35
C LEU A 165 7.30 12.75 -1.32
N GLY A 166 8.58 13.06 -1.51
CA GLY A 166 9.28 14.09 -0.74
C GLY A 166 9.90 13.58 0.55
N LEU A 167 9.50 14.13 1.70
CA LEU A 167 10.10 13.81 2.99
C LEU A 167 10.08 12.33 3.36
N PRO A 168 8.95 11.59 3.21
CA PRO A 168 8.89 10.17 3.54
C PRO A 168 9.90 9.33 2.75
N THR A 169 10.10 9.63 1.47
CA THR A 169 11.05 8.91 0.61
C THR A 169 12.50 9.10 1.07
N ARG A 170 12.83 10.25 1.66
CA ARG A 170 14.16 10.53 2.22
C ARG A 170 14.39 9.81 3.54
N LEU A 171 13.36 9.75 4.40
CA LEU A 171 13.43 9.05 5.68
C LEU A 171 13.55 7.53 5.49
N ALA A 172 12.87 6.96 4.50
CA ALA A 172 12.95 5.53 4.19
C ALA A 172 14.37 5.08 3.82
N VAL A 173 15.09 5.85 3.00
CA VAL A 173 16.49 5.57 2.63
C VAL A 173 17.40 5.51 3.87
N HIS A 174 17.18 6.40 4.85
CA HIS A 174 17.96 6.39 6.09
C HIS A 174 17.61 5.23 7.03
N ARG A 175 16.37 4.75 6.99
CA ARG A 175 15.93 3.60 7.80
C ARG A 175 16.52 2.28 7.32
N GLU A 176 16.65 2.08 6.01
CA GLU A 176 17.33 0.89 5.46
C GLU A 176 18.80 0.84 5.84
N ALA A 177 19.51 1.97 5.83
CA ALA A 177 20.90 2.07 6.23
C ALA A 177 21.13 1.87 7.75
N ALA A 178 20.08 1.88 8.57
CA ALA A 178 20.16 1.82 10.03
C ALA A 178 19.80 0.44 10.63
N ARG A 179 19.56 -0.58 9.82
CA ARG A 179 19.27 -1.94 10.29
C ARG A 179 20.48 -2.53 11.03
N GLY A 180 20.38 -2.63 12.35
CA GLY A 180 21.39 -3.25 13.26
C GLY A 180 21.76 -2.34 14.42
N GLY A 181 21.19 -2.59 15.61
CA GLY A 181 21.49 -1.87 16.85
C GLY A 181 20.42 -2.06 17.93
N SER A 182 20.73 -1.73 19.19
CA SER A 182 19.76 -1.78 20.28
C SER A 182 18.61 -0.77 20.06
N GLU A 183 17.40 -1.10 20.50
CA GLU A 183 16.20 -0.30 20.30
C GLU A 183 16.33 1.17 20.73
N PHE A 184 16.97 1.45 21.85
CA PHE A 184 17.20 2.81 22.33
C PHE A 184 18.14 3.62 21.42
N ALA A 185 19.20 3.00 20.90
CA ALA A 185 20.12 3.64 19.96
C ALA A 185 19.43 3.89 18.60
N LEU A 186 18.51 3.02 18.20
CA LEU A 186 17.70 3.18 16.97
C LEU A 186 16.77 4.38 17.08
N TRP A 187 16.08 4.58 18.20
CA TRP A 187 15.21 5.75 18.44
C TRP A 187 15.99 7.07 18.40
N GLY A 188 17.15 7.15 19.04
CA GLY A 188 18.01 8.35 19.00
C GLY A 188 18.53 8.66 17.60
N ARG A 189 18.91 7.63 16.84
CA ARG A 189 19.35 7.76 15.43
C ARG A 189 18.20 8.13 14.52
N PHE A 190 17.03 7.54 14.71
CA PHE A 190 15.81 7.88 13.96
C PHE A 190 15.38 9.34 14.20
N LEU A 191 15.37 9.79 15.45
CA LEU A 191 15.02 11.17 15.81
C LEU A 191 16.02 12.17 15.18
N ARG A 192 17.35 11.88 15.27
CA ARG A 192 18.35 12.72 14.59
C ARG A 192 18.18 12.74 13.08
N ALA A 193 17.90 11.58 12.46
CA ALA A 193 17.66 11.48 11.03
C ALA A 193 16.38 12.25 10.63
N ALA A 194 15.32 12.15 11.42
CA ALA A 194 14.07 12.87 11.22
C ALA A 194 14.28 14.39 11.33
N VAL A 195 14.95 14.86 12.39
CA VAL A 195 15.28 16.28 12.58
C VAL A 195 16.15 16.80 11.43
N ARG A 196 17.17 16.03 11.01
CA ARG A 196 18.04 16.40 9.89
C ARG A 196 17.29 16.39 8.55
N ALA A 197 16.43 15.41 8.33
CA ALA A 197 15.62 15.35 7.11
C ALA A 197 14.65 16.52 7.03
N LEU A 198 14.06 16.92 8.14
CA LEU A 198 13.17 18.08 8.25
C LEU A 198 13.91 19.41 8.05
N SER A 199 15.09 19.58 8.66
CA SER A 199 15.89 20.80 8.51
C SER A 199 16.42 21.01 7.09
N VAL A 200 16.62 19.92 6.32
CA VAL A 200 17.10 19.95 4.93
C VAL A 200 15.93 19.81 3.92
N ALA A 201 14.70 19.61 4.40
CA ALA A 201 13.53 19.44 3.53
C ALA A 201 13.27 20.72 2.73
N ARG A 202 13.61 20.70 1.45
CA ARG A 202 13.26 21.79 0.53
C ARG A 202 11.86 21.52 -0.02
N PRO A 203 10.94 22.49 0.04
CA PRO A 203 9.62 22.36 -0.57
C PRO A 203 9.75 22.05 -2.05
N MET A 204 8.98 21.09 -2.52
CA MET A 204 8.77 20.79 -3.92
C MET A 204 7.68 21.71 -4.47
N ARG A 205 7.83 22.17 -5.69
CA ARG A 205 6.77 22.83 -6.43
C ARG A 205 6.17 21.81 -7.39
N LEU A 206 4.96 21.43 -7.13
CA LEU A 206 4.22 20.43 -7.90
C LEU A 206 2.97 21.09 -8.48
N HIS A 207 2.65 20.79 -9.73
CA HIS A 207 1.39 21.15 -10.34
C HIS A 207 0.46 19.92 -10.24
N LEU A 208 -0.59 20.06 -9.48
CA LEU A 208 -1.59 19.03 -9.21
C LEU A 208 -2.81 19.30 -10.09
N VAL A 209 -3.22 18.30 -10.87
CA VAL A 209 -4.38 18.39 -11.78
C VAL A 209 -5.31 17.24 -11.47
N ALA A 210 -6.57 17.55 -11.13
CA ALA A 210 -7.63 16.59 -10.84
C ALA A 210 -8.89 17.02 -11.61
N GLY A 211 -9.28 16.25 -12.62
CA GLY A 211 -10.36 16.65 -13.52
C GLY A 211 -10.11 18.02 -14.16
N SER A 212 -11.05 18.96 -13.95
CA SER A 212 -10.94 20.35 -14.42
C SER A 212 -10.17 21.27 -13.47
N GLU A 213 -9.89 20.82 -12.24
CA GLU A 213 -9.21 21.62 -11.24
C GLU A 213 -7.68 21.48 -11.38
N SER A 214 -6.99 22.60 -11.27
CA SER A 214 -5.52 22.59 -11.23
C SER A 214 -4.99 23.58 -10.21
N ARG A 215 -3.97 23.16 -9.47
CA ARG A 215 -3.33 24.01 -8.48
C ARG A 215 -1.83 23.77 -8.40
N ILE A 216 -1.08 24.80 -8.03
CA ILE A 216 0.35 24.68 -7.71
C ILE A 216 0.49 24.50 -6.21
N ALA A 217 0.96 23.33 -5.79
CA ALA A 217 1.29 23.04 -4.41
C ALA A 217 2.79 23.25 -4.15
N ARG A 218 3.09 23.99 -3.07
CA ARG A 218 4.44 24.08 -2.49
C ARG A 218 4.46 23.23 -1.22
N THR A 219 4.92 21.99 -1.35
CA THR A 219 4.83 20.98 -0.30
C THR A 219 6.18 20.32 -0.02
N VAL A 220 6.42 19.93 1.22
CA VAL A 220 7.57 19.08 1.60
C VAL A 220 7.25 17.60 1.47
N SER A 221 5.96 17.25 1.50
CA SER A 221 5.47 15.88 1.35
C SER A 221 4.10 15.89 0.66
N LEU A 222 3.93 15.00 -0.30
CA LEU A 222 2.64 14.65 -0.89
C LEU A 222 2.41 13.18 -0.60
N SER A 223 1.29 12.85 0.01
CA SER A 223 0.83 11.48 0.27
C SER A 223 -0.50 11.26 -0.43
N ILE A 224 -0.62 10.16 -1.13
CA ILE A 224 -1.84 9.74 -1.81
C ILE A 224 -2.22 8.37 -1.24
N SER A 225 -3.37 8.26 -0.58
CA SER A 225 -3.91 6.99 -0.08
C SER A 225 -4.98 6.44 -1.01
N VAL A 226 -5.16 5.13 -0.97
CA VAL A 226 -6.35 4.49 -1.54
C VAL A 226 -7.48 4.66 -0.53
N ASN A 227 -8.48 5.43 -0.89
CA ASN A 227 -9.54 5.95 -0.02
C ASN A 227 -9.03 6.89 1.10
N MET A 228 -9.94 7.58 1.74
CA MET A 228 -9.60 8.53 2.80
C MET A 228 -9.18 7.82 4.08
N LEU A 229 -8.17 8.38 4.74
CA LEU A 229 -7.69 7.91 6.04
C LEU A 229 -8.58 8.48 7.16
N GLY A 230 -8.74 7.73 8.24
CA GLY A 230 -9.33 8.20 9.49
C GLY A 230 -10.86 8.29 9.55
N ALA A 231 -11.58 8.37 8.44
CA ALA A 231 -13.04 8.44 8.47
C ALA A 231 -13.66 7.10 8.89
N GLY A 232 -14.13 7.02 10.13
CA GLY A 232 -14.84 5.84 10.66
C GLY A 232 -13.97 4.66 11.07
N SER A 233 -12.66 4.86 11.26
CA SER A 233 -11.76 3.83 11.75
C SER A 233 -11.32 4.13 13.19
N ASP A 234 -11.36 3.13 14.07
CA ASP A 234 -10.81 3.21 15.43
C ASP A 234 -9.26 3.23 15.46
N ARG A 235 -8.62 3.23 14.28
CA ARG A 235 -7.16 3.13 14.14
C ARG A 235 -6.58 4.42 13.57
N GLN A 236 -5.45 4.86 14.09
CA GLN A 236 -4.78 6.13 13.75
C GLN A 236 -4.48 6.33 12.26
N PHE A 237 -4.26 5.25 11.50
CA PHE A 237 -3.97 5.23 10.06
C PHE A 237 -4.84 4.22 9.32
N GLY A 238 -5.92 3.75 9.94
CA GLY A 238 -6.86 2.85 9.33
C GLY A 238 -7.76 3.58 8.34
N ARG A 239 -8.23 2.87 7.35
CA ARG A 239 -9.22 3.35 6.39
C ARG A 239 -10.60 2.91 6.85
N GLY A 240 -11.56 3.83 6.90
CA GLY A 240 -12.95 3.51 7.23
C GLY A 240 -13.66 2.76 6.11
N CYS A 241 -13.17 2.90 4.87
CA CYS A 241 -13.72 2.29 3.68
C CYS A 241 -12.57 1.80 2.78
N LEU A 242 -12.72 0.62 2.19
CA LEU A 242 -11.75 0.02 1.25
C LEU A 242 -12.25 -0.01 -0.20
N ASP A 243 -13.49 0.46 -0.43
CA ASP A 243 -14.21 0.42 -1.69
C ASP A 243 -14.95 1.74 -2.01
N GLY A 244 -14.40 2.87 -1.53
CA GLY A 244 -14.97 4.21 -1.70
C GLY A 244 -14.74 4.84 -3.08
N GLY A 245 -13.91 4.25 -3.93
CA GLY A 245 -13.65 4.71 -5.30
C GLY A 245 -12.92 6.05 -5.39
N GLN A 246 -12.13 6.42 -4.37
CA GLN A 246 -11.47 7.73 -4.31
C GLN A 246 -10.00 7.59 -3.87
N LEU A 247 -9.18 8.56 -4.25
CA LEU A 247 -7.85 8.77 -3.69
C LEU A 247 -7.91 9.88 -2.64
N GLY A 248 -7.39 9.61 -1.46
CA GLY A 248 -7.12 10.65 -0.46
C GLY A 248 -5.79 11.35 -0.77
N VAL A 249 -5.81 12.65 -0.96
CA VAL A 249 -4.63 13.45 -1.30
C VAL A 249 -4.28 14.37 -0.14
N TYR A 250 -3.09 14.19 0.43
CA TYR A 250 -2.61 14.93 1.61
C TYR A 250 -1.36 15.71 1.24
N THR A 251 -1.43 17.04 1.32
CA THR A 251 -0.29 17.92 1.08
C THR A 251 0.16 18.56 2.38
N PHE A 252 1.47 18.42 2.68
CA PHE A 252 2.06 18.99 3.88
C PHE A 252 2.75 20.29 3.51
N ARG A 253 2.26 21.42 4.02
CA ARG A 253 2.89 22.72 3.87
C ARG A 253 4.28 22.72 4.51
N ARG A 254 5.00 23.80 4.43
CA ARG A 254 6.33 23.94 5.06
C ARG A 254 6.21 23.64 6.55
N LEU A 255 6.73 22.50 6.99
CA LEU A 255 6.77 22.11 8.39
C LEU A 255 7.91 22.85 9.10
N ARG A 256 7.59 23.62 10.12
CA ARG A 256 8.56 24.06 11.11
C ARG A 256 8.80 22.91 12.11
N PHE A 257 9.89 22.98 12.87
CA PHE A 257 10.16 21.95 13.88
C PHE A 257 8.98 21.76 14.85
N ILE A 258 8.34 22.87 15.25
CA ILE A 258 7.16 22.83 16.11
C ILE A 258 5.97 22.13 15.48
N ASP A 259 5.75 22.32 14.18
CA ASP A 259 4.67 21.64 13.45
C ASP A 259 4.91 20.12 13.41
N THR A 260 6.16 19.70 13.23
CA THR A 260 6.54 18.29 13.25
C THR A 260 6.31 17.67 14.61
N LEU A 261 6.68 18.38 15.69
CA LEU A 261 6.43 17.91 17.05
C LEU A 261 4.93 17.82 17.32
N ARG A 262 4.16 18.83 16.88
CA ARG A 262 2.70 18.85 17.01
C ARG A 262 2.06 17.68 16.25
N ILE A 263 2.45 17.45 15.00
CA ILE A 263 1.96 16.32 14.18
C ILE A 263 2.35 14.98 14.82
N ALA A 264 3.59 14.85 15.34
CA ALA A 264 4.00 13.65 16.05
C ALA A 264 3.17 13.38 17.30
N VAL A 265 2.89 14.43 18.08
CA VAL A 265 2.00 14.33 19.25
C VAL A 265 0.57 14.03 18.82
N ALA A 266 0.05 14.72 17.81
CA ALA A 266 -1.28 14.45 17.26
C ALA A 266 -1.41 13.01 16.74
N ALA A 267 -0.33 12.45 16.15
CA ALA A 267 -0.27 11.05 15.71
C ALA A 267 -0.39 10.08 16.89
N MET A 268 0.20 10.39 18.04
CA MET A 268 0.06 9.56 19.26
C MET A 268 -1.38 9.50 19.77
N PHE A 269 -2.20 10.53 19.48
CA PHE A 269 -3.60 10.62 19.89
C PHE A 269 -4.60 10.41 18.75
N GLY A 270 -4.17 9.96 17.56
CA GLY A 270 -5.04 9.70 16.42
C GLY A 270 -5.64 10.95 15.75
N ARG A 271 -5.11 12.14 16.02
CA ARG A 271 -5.64 13.45 15.58
C ARG A 271 -4.83 14.12 14.47
N VAL A 272 -4.13 13.35 13.66
CA VAL A 272 -3.26 13.91 12.59
C VAL A 272 -4.07 14.69 11.55
N HIS A 273 -5.31 14.27 11.29
CA HIS A 273 -6.19 14.87 10.28
C HIS A 273 -6.67 16.28 10.63
N ASP A 274 -6.68 16.63 11.92
CA ASP A 274 -7.14 17.95 12.39
C ASP A 274 -6.04 19.03 12.31
N ASP A 275 -4.83 18.68 11.83
CA ASP A 275 -3.70 19.61 11.83
C ASP A 275 -3.78 20.60 10.65
N PRO A 276 -3.78 21.92 10.89
CA PRO A 276 -3.88 22.92 9.84
C PRO A 276 -2.68 22.97 8.88
N ALA A 277 -1.59 22.26 9.17
CA ALA A 277 -0.45 22.10 8.26
C ALA A 277 -0.71 21.04 7.17
N ILE A 278 -1.80 20.29 7.30
CA ILE A 278 -2.22 19.26 6.35
C ILE A 278 -3.41 19.78 5.56
N GLU A 279 -3.27 19.78 4.27
CA GLU A 279 -4.35 20.07 3.32
C GLU A 279 -4.78 18.73 2.72
N GLU A 280 -6.06 18.37 2.87
CA GLU A 280 -6.58 17.12 2.36
C GLU A 280 -7.64 17.36 1.27
N SER A 281 -7.72 16.44 0.33
CA SER A 281 -8.76 16.41 -0.70
C SER A 281 -8.99 14.97 -1.15
N SER A 282 -10.17 14.72 -1.72
CA SER A 282 -10.58 13.42 -2.26
C SER A 282 -10.84 13.55 -3.74
N VAL A 283 -10.21 12.71 -4.56
CA VAL A 283 -10.33 12.76 -6.02
C VAL A 283 -10.24 11.34 -6.60
N PRO A 284 -10.90 11.03 -7.73
CA PRO A 284 -10.78 9.72 -8.37
C PRO A 284 -9.45 9.55 -9.12
N ASP A 285 -8.90 10.66 -9.63
CA ASP A 285 -7.63 10.71 -10.36
C ASP A 285 -6.84 11.96 -10.02
N LEU A 286 -5.52 11.88 -10.13
CA LEU A 286 -4.62 12.98 -9.88
C LEU A 286 -3.39 12.88 -10.80
N THR A 287 -3.12 13.94 -11.54
CA THR A 287 -1.86 14.09 -12.28
C THR A 287 -0.93 15.04 -11.54
N VAL A 288 0.27 14.56 -11.23
CA VAL A 288 1.32 15.34 -10.57
C VAL A 288 2.40 15.68 -11.58
N VAL A 289 2.52 16.95 -11.92
CA VAL A 289 3.53 17.47 -12.86
C VAL A 289 4.64 18.15 -12.08
N SER A 290 5.88 17.86 -12.44
CA SER A 290 7.08 18.46 -11.87
C SER A 290 8.02 18.95 -12.99
N HIS A 291 8.86 19.92 -12.67
CA HIS A 291 9.95 20.32 -13.57
C HIS A 291 11.09 19.28 -13.66
N ARG A 292 11.10 18.31 -12.75
CA ARG A 292 12.07 17.21 -12.78
C ARG A 292 11.54 16.10 -13.69
N PRO A 293 12.39 15.49 -14.53
CA PRO A 293 11.96 14.44 -15.45
C PRO A 293 11.54 13.15 -14.74
N ALA A 294 12.01 12.91 -13.51
CA ALA A 294 11.65 11.77 -12.70
C ALA A 294 11.60 12.14 -11.21
N LEU A 295 10.75 11.46 -10.47
CA LEU A 295 10.59 11.60 -9.02
C LEU A 295 10.73 10.24 -8.33
N ARG A 296 11.29 10.27 -7.12
CA ARG A 296 11.25 9.12 -6.21
C ARG A 296 9.89 9.08 -5.54
N VAL A 297 9.23 7.94 -5.70
CA VAL A 297 7.91 7.64 -5.14
C VAL A 297 8.08 6.44 -4.21
N MET A 298 7.42 6.45 -3.08
CA MET A 298 7.37 5.33 -2.16
C MET A 298 5.95 4.77 -2.16
N ASN A 299 5.76 3.59 -2.78
CA ASN A 299 4.48 2.87 -2.80
C ASN A 299 4.51 1.77 -1.74
N ASP A 300 3.61 1.82 -0.77
CA ASP A 300 3.49 0.83 0.32
C ASP A 300 4.83 0.49 0.99
N GLY A 301 5.74 1.46 1.06
CA GLY A 301 7.08 1.30 1.62
C GLY A 301 8.18 0.96 0.61
N GLU A 302 7.86 0.61 -0.62
CA GLU A 302 8.83 0.33 -1.68
C GLU A 302 9.19 1.59 -2.49
N MET A 303 10.50 1.75 -2.77
CA MET A 303 11.02 2.93 -3.47
C MET A 303 11.07 2.71 -4.97
N LEU A 304 10.37 3.55 -5.71
CA LEU A 304 10.35 3.58 -7.17
C LEU A 304 10.91 4.91 -7.69
N LEU A 305 11.52 4.88 -8.87
CA LEU A 305 11.88 6.07 -9.64
C LEU A 305 10.98 6.14 -10.86
N LEU A 306 10.03 7.07 -10.86
CA LEU A 306 9.02 7.17 -11.91
C LEU A 306 9.19 8.46 -12.72
N SER A 307 9.01 8.36 -14.04
CA SER A 307 9.00 9.53 -14.93
C SER A 307 7.77 10.39 -14.68
N THR A 308 7.95 11.72 -14.77
CA THR A 308 6.83 12.67 -14.69
C THR A 308 6.25 12.92 -16.09
N PRO A 309 4.93 13.20 -16.18
CA PRO A 309 3.96 13.35 -15.10
C PRO A 309 3.63 12.03 -14.39
N LEU A 310 3.41 12.10 -13.06
CA LEU A 310 2.88 10.96 -12.32
C LEU A 310 1.36 10.98 -12.43
N ARG A 311 0.80 9.91 -12.97
CA ARG A 311 -0.65 9.75 -13.18
C ARG A 311 -1.18 8.76 -12.17
N TYR A 312 -1.86 9.26 -11.16
CA TYR A 312 -2.55 8.49 -10.14
C TYR A 312 -3.99 8.29 -10.53
N ARG A 313 -4.50 7.09 -10.31
CA ARG A 313 -5.93 6.78 -10.39
C ARG A 313 -6.31 5.75 -9.34
N VAL A 314 -7.54 5.80 -8.87
CA VAL A 314 -8.14 4.67 -8.19
C VAL A 314 -8.64 3.67 -9.24
N ARG A 315 -8.51 2.39 -8.94
CA ARG A 315 -9.16 1.29 -9.68
C ARG A 315 -10.19 0.68 -8.74
N PRO A 316 -11.46 1.07 -8.87
CA PRO A 316 -12.49 0.64 -7.95
C PRO A 316 -12.68 -0.87 -8.00
N ARG A 317 -12.80 -1.50 -6.82
CA ARG A 317 -13.10 -2.93 -6.67
C ARG A 317 -12.22 -3.85 -7.51
N ALA A 318 -10.96 -3.47 -7.73
CA ALA A 318 -10.05 -4.17 -8.63
C ALA A 318 -9.37 -5.38 -7.99
N LEU A 319 -9.39 -5.53 -6.67
CA LEU A 319 -8.75 -6.64 -5.99
C LEU A 319 -9.75 -7.37 -5.10
N LYS A 320 -9.88 -8.68 -5.31
CA LYS A 320 -10.69 -9.55 -4.47
C LYS A 320 -9.82 -10.09 -3.32
N VAL A 321 -10.22 -9.88 -2.08
CA VAL A 321 -9.49 -10.29 -0.89
C VAL A 321 -10.37 -11.11 0.03
N ILE A 322 -9.79 -12.03 0.81
CA ILE A 322 -10.50 -12.65 1.93
C ILE A 322 -10.46 -11.65 3.10
N ALA A 323 -11.58 -11.43 3.77
CA ALA A 323 -11.67 -10.58 4.95
C ALA A 323 -12.28 -11.35 6.11
N ALA A 324 -11.91 -10.99 7.35
CA ALA A 324 -12.58 -11.48 8.54
C ALA A 324 -14.06 -11.04 8.52
N THR A 325 -14.94 -11.91 8.97
CA THR A 325 -16.38 -11.66 9.09
C THR A 325 -16.73 -10.94 10.37
#